data_955e9c67a606afdddfa6fe621cfa8dcc
#
_entry.id   955e9c67a606afdddfa6fe621cfa8dcc
#
_cell.length_a   1.000
_cell.length_b   1.000
_cell.length_c   1.000
_cell.angle_alpha   90.00
_cell.angle_beta   90.00
_cell.angle_gamma   90.00
#
_symmetry.space_group_name_H-M   'P 1'
#
loop_
_entity.id
_entity.type
_entity.pdbx_description
1 polymer ?
#
loop_
_entity_poly.entity_id
_entity_poly.type
_entity_poly.pdbx_seq_one_letter_code
_entity_poly.pdbx_strand_id
1 'polypeptide(L)'
;ITIAIVLASVTIAKADDRPVTFEQLPKAAQTFINTNFPKDKVSFATVDDDIIAPDYEVALVSGVMMQFRHDGSLESIKSRTGIPAGIVPQKIIDGVKGYYPDAMVIEYDIDRLTYEVKLSNRMEIKFDKNFNIIEIDD
;
A
#
# COMPACT_ATOMS: atom_id res chain seq x y z
N ILE A 1 -27.25 2.84 23.64
CA ILE A 1 -27.95 3.47 22.52
C ILE A 1 -26.94 4.22 21.66
N THR A 2 -26.13 5.05 22.28
CA THR A 2 -25.04 5.78 21.56
C THR A 2 -24.04 4.83 20.94
N ILE A 3 -23.85 3.69 21.55
CA ILE A 3 -22.93 2.65 21.08
C ILE A 3 -23.35 2.12 19.71
N ALA A 4 -24.65 1.98 19.48
CA ALA A 4 -25.16 1.50 18.20
C ALA A 4 -24.79 2.44 17.05
N ILE A 5 -24.74 3.73 17.34
CA ILE A 5 -24.35 4.73 16.33
C ILE A 5 -22.88 4.62 16.00
N VAL A 6 -22.04 4.34 16.99
CA VAL A 6 -20.61 4.15 16.77
C VAL A 6 -20.37 2.90 15.90
N LEU A 7 -21.14 1.84 16.16
CA LEU A 7 -21.05 0.63 15.35
C LEU A 7 -21.44 0.88 13.89
N ALA A 8 -22.43 1.74 13.69
CA ALA A 8 -22.84 2.08 12.33
C ALA A 8 -21.70 2.71 11.52
N SER A 9 -20.80 3.44 12.17
CA SER A 9 -19.66 4.03 11.48
C SER A 9 -18.62 3.00 11.07
N VAL A 10 -18.56 1.88 11.76
CA VAL A 10 -17.65 0.79 11.40
C VAL A 10 -18.10 0.11 10.10
N THR A 11 -19.39 0.18 9.79
CA THR A 11 -19.91 -0.42 8.55
C THR A 11 -19.45 0.30 7.29
N ILE A 12 -18.72 1.40 7.41
CA ILE A 12 -18.07 2.05 6.28
C ILE A 12 -17.00 1.12 5.68
N ALA A 13 -16.41 0.23 6.50
CA ALA A 13 -15.55 -0.82 5.98
C ALA A 13 -16.36 -1.70 5.03
N LYS A 14 -15.71 -2.20 4.00
CA LYS A 14 -16.35 -3.07 3.00
C LYS A 14 -17.01 -4.24 3.72
N ALA A 15 -18.26 -4.52 3.36
CA ALA A 15 -19.04 -5.58 4.01
C ALA A 15 -18.40 -6.95 3.85
N ASP A 16 -17.60 -7.15 2.80
CA ASP A 16 -16.97 -8.41 2.47
C ASP A 16 -15.63 -8.63 3.16
N ASP A 17 -15.08 -7.60 3.83
CA ASP A 17 -13.79 -7.71 4.47
C ASP A 17 -13.92 -8.34 5.85
N ARG A 18 -13.02 -9.26 6.16
CA ARG A 18 -12.95 -9.94 7.46
C ARG A 18 -11.64 -9.60 8.15
N PRO A 19 -11.64 -9.34 9.47
CA PRO A 19 -10.38 -9.16 10.19
C PRO A 19 -9.57 -10.45 10.21
N VAL A 20 -8.27 -10.31 10.10
CA VAL A 20 -7.32 -11.42 10.22
C VAL A 20 -6.19 -11.01 11.15
N THR A 21 -5.52 -12.00 11.72
CA THR A 21 -4.33 -11.78 12.53
C THR A 21 -3.11 -11.66 11.63
N PHE A 22 -2.01 -11.16 12.20
CA PHE A 22 -0.75 -11.09 11.45
C PHE A 22 -0.33 -12.46 10.93
N GLU A 23 -0.50 -13.50 11.77
CA GLU A 23 -0.11 -14.86 11.40
C GLU A 23 -0.97 -15.46 10.30
N GLN A 24 -2.15 -14.91 10.07
CA GLN A 24 -3.04 -15.36 9.00
C GLN A 24 -2.71 -14.70 7.65
N LEU A 25 -1.84 -13.69 7.64
CA LEU A 25 -1.38 -13.10 6.40
C LEU A 25 -0.49 -14.09 5.64
N PRO A 26 -0.42 -14.00 4.31
CA PRO A 26 0.55 -14.79 3.56
C PRO A 26 1.97 -14.55 4.06
N LYS A 27 2.79 -15.59 4.03
CA LYS A 27 4.16 -15.55 4.56
C LYS A 27 4.99 -14.41 3.97
N ALA A 28 4.87 -14.19 2.66
CA ALA A 28 5.60 -13.13 1.98
C ALA A 28 5.20 -11.74 2.50
N ALA A 29 3.91 -11.54 2.81
CA ALA A 29 3.44 -10.30 3.40
C ALA A 29 4.01 -10.09 4.80
N GLN A 30 4.02 -11.15 5.62
CA GLN A 30 4.61 -11.09 6.96
C GLN A 30 6.10 -10.71 6.88
N THR A 31 6.84 -11.33 5.97
CA THR A 31 8.26 -11.05 5.76
C THR A 31 8.47 -9.61 5.32
N PHE A 32 7.65 -9.11 4.40
CA PHE A 32 7.73 -7.73 3.94
C PHE A 32 7.56 -6.74 5.09
N ILE A 33 6.55 -6.96 5.91
CA ILE A 33 6.25 -6.08 7.05
C ILE A 33 7.40 -6.10 8.05
N ASN A 34 7.87 -7.29 8.41
CA ASN A 34 8.95 -7.44 9.38
C ASN A 34 10.27 -6.84 8.88
N THR A 35 10.53 -6.94 7.59
CA THR A 35 11.76 -6.42 6.98
C THR A 35 11.75 -4.90 6.89
N ASN A 36 10.63 -4.33 6.47
CA ASN A 36 10.56 -2.90 6.15
C ASN A 36 10.04 -2.04 7.32
N PHE A 37 9.30 -2.66 8.25
CA PHE A 37 8.70 -1.94 9.37
C PHE A 37 8.93 -2.69 10.69
N PRO A 38 10.19 -2.99 11.04
CA PRO A 38 10.49 -3.86 12.19
C PRO A 38 10.08 -3.27 13.53
N LYS A 39 9.94 -1.94 13.62
CA LYS A 39 9.61 -1.25 14.86
C LYS A 39 8.16 -0.79 14.91
N ASP A 40 7.41 -1.00 13.85
CA ASP A 40 6.00 -0.62 13.78
C ASP A 40 5.12 -1.79 14.21
N LYS A 41 3.85 -1.53 14.41
CA LYS A 41 2.89 -2.54 14.81
C LYS A 41 1.69 -2.49 13.88
N VAL A 42 1.10 -3.66 13.63
CA VAL A 42 -0.12 -3.75 12.87
C VAL A 42 -1.27 -3.22 13.73
N SER A 43 -1.96 -2.22 13.21
CA SER A 43 -3.17 -1.68 13.82
C SER A 43 -4.35 -2.58 13.51
N PHE A 44 -4.54 -2.93 12.23
CA PHE A 44 -5.51 -3.94 11.82
C PHE A 44 -5.08 -4.57 10.50
N ALA A 45 -5.63 -5.75 10.22
CA ALA A 45 -5.47 -6.42 8.95
C ALA A 45 -6.79 -7.05 8.57
N THR A 46 -7.12 -7.03 7.28
CA THR A 46 -8.35 -7.62 6.74
C THR A 46 -8.05 -8.44 5.50
N VAL A 47 -8.95 -9.37 5.20
CA VAL A 47 -8.96 -10.11 3.94
C VAL A 47 -10.35 -9.94 3.32
N ASP A 48 -10.42 -9.78 2.00
CA ASP A 48 -11.69 -9.73 1.32
C ASP A 48 -12.25 -11.14 1.12
N ASP A 49 -13.51 -11.23 0.70
CA ASP A 49 -14.20 -12.50 0.55
C ASP A 49 -14.05 -13.15 -0.83
N ASP A 50 -13.12 -12.67 -1.64
CA ASP A 50 -12.86 -13.31 -2.94
C ASP A 50 -12.28 -14.70 -2.69
N ILE A 51 -13.02 -15.72 -3.12
CA ILE A 51 -12.63 -17.11 -2.88
C ILE A 51 -11.43 -17.51 -3.72
N ILE A 52 -11.28 -16.93 -4.91
CA ILE A 52 -10.24 -17.35 -5.85
C ILE A 52 -8.91 -16.68 -5.56
N ALA A 53 -8.92 -15.38 -5.32
CA ALA A 53 -7.70 -14.59 -5.15
C ALA A 53 -7.95 -13.48 -4.13
N PRO A 54 -8.09 -13.83 -2.85
CA PRO A 54 -8.36 -12.82 -1.82
C PRO A 54 -7.19 -11.86 -1.67
N ASP A 55 -7.51 -10.58 -1.52
CA ASP A 55 -6.55 -9.54 -1.25
C ASP A 55 -6.56 -9.21 0.24
N TYR A 56 -5.42 -8.77 0.74
CA TYR A 56 -5.25 -8.41 2.13
C TYR A 56 -4.93 -6.93 2.26
N GLU A 57 -5.51 -6.29 3.26
CA GLU A 57 -5.17 -4.92 3.61
C GLU A 57 -4.59 -4.90 5.01
N VAL A 58 -3.50 -4.14 5.19
CA VAL A 58 -2.81 -4.01 6.48
C VAL A 58 -2.59 -2.54 6.78
N ALA A 59 -3.01 -2.11 7.95
CA ALA A 59 -2.72 -0.77 8.46
C ALA A 59 -1.76 -0.88 9.63
N LEU A 60 -0.72 -0.06 9.62
CA LEU A 60 0.22 0.03 10.73
C LEU A 60 -0.18 1.19 11.66
N VAL A 61 0.28 1.12 12.89
CA VAL A 61 0.02 2.16 13.90
C VAL A 61 0.53 3.52 13.44
N SER A 62 1.63 3.56 12.68
CA SER A 62 2.19 4.78 12.11
C SER A 62 1.30 5.43 11.05
N GLY A 63 0.29 4.73 10.55
CA GLY A 63 -0.60 5.21 9.50
C GLY A 63 -0.27 4.68 8.11
N VAL A 64 0.80 3.89 7.98
CA VAL A 64 1.12 3.23 6.70
C VAL A 64 0.02 2.23 6.37
N MET A 65 -0.44 2.24 5.13
CA MET A 65 -1.44 1.32 4.61
C MET A 65 -0.83 0.50 3.49
N MET A 66 -1.06 -0.81 3.52
CA MET A 66 -0.53 -1.72 2.49
C MET A 66 -1.64 -2.64 1.99
N GLN A 67 -1.58 -2.98 0.72
CA GLN A 67 -2.41 -4.03 0.13
C GLN A 67 -1.50 -5.11 -0.42
N PHE A 68 -1.83 -6.35 -0.11
CA PHE A 68 -1.08 -7.52 -0.58
C PHE A 68 -2.02 -8.42 -1.37
N ARG A 69 -1.50 -9.02 -2.44
CA ARG A 69 -2.22 -10.02 -3.20
C ARG A 69 -2.29 -11.33 -2.43
N HIS A 70 -3.10 -12.26 -2.92
CA HIS A 70 -3.30 -13.56 -2.29
C HIS A 70 -2.00 -14.34 -2.06
N ASP A 71 -0.98 -14.10 -2.87
CA ASP A 71 0.33 -14.75 -2.73
C ASP A 71 1.27 -14.01 -1.76
N GLY A 72 0.81 -12.88 -1.20
CA GLY A 72 1.61 -12.07 -0.30
C GLY A 72 2.48 -11.04 -0.98
N SER A 73 2.42 -10.91 -2.31
CA SER A 73 3.17 -9.85 -3.00
C SER A 73 2.50 -8.50 -2.77
N LEU A 74 3.31 -7.46 -2.68
CA LEU A 74 2.81 -6.10 -2.47
C LEU A 74 2.06 -5.62 -3.71
N GLU A 75 0.87 -5.09 -3.51
CA GLU A 75 0.08 -4.45 -4.55
C GLU A 75 0.12 -2.93 -4.43
N SER A 76 0.04 -2.40 -3.23
CA SER A 76 -0.01 -0.97 -2.99
C SER A 76 0.51 -0.64 -1.61
N ILE A 77 1.16 0.51 -1.48
CA ILE A 77 1.58 1.04 -0.18
C ILE A 77 1.39 2.55 -0.17
N LYS A 78 0.87 3.08 0.94
CA LYS A 78 0.64 4.50 1.16
C LYS A 78 1.28 4.93 2.46
N SER A 79 1.97 6.07 2.43
CA SER A 79 2.55 6.68 3.62
C SER A 79 2.61 8.18 3.43
N ARG A 80 1.90 8.93 4.26
CA ARG A 80 1.89 10.40 4.18
C ARG A 80 3.25 11.04 4.44
N THR A 81 4.10 10.36 5.18
CA THR A 81 5.43 10.85 5.54
C THR A 81 6.52 10.35 4.61
N GLY A 82 6.12 9.68 3.54
CA GLY A 82 7.04 9.11 2.57
C GLY A 82 7.21 7.61 2.77
N ILE A 83 7.38 6.90 1.66
CA ILE A 83 7.61 5.46 1.67
C ILE A 83 9.08 5.21 2.00
N PRO A 84 9.40 4.30 2.93
CA PRO A 84 10.79 4.00 3.28
C PRO A 84 11.64 3.59 2.08
N ALA A 85 12.92 3.94 2.12
CA ALA A 85 13.87 3.57 1.07
C ALA A 85 13.95 2.07 0.91
N GLY A 86 14.10 1.61 -0.33
CA GLY A 86 14.24 0.19 -0.65
C GLY A 86 12.94 -0.50 -1.06
N ILE A 87 11.79 0.12 -0.82
CA ILE A 87 10.51 -0.45 -1.24
C ILE A 87 10.23 -0.10 -2.70
N VAL A 88 10.38 1.16 -3.06
CA VAL A 88 10.22 1.61 -4.45
C VAL A 88 11.53 1.38 -5.19
N PRO A 89 11.51 0.75 -6.38
CA PRO A 89 12.73 0.55 -7.15
C PRO A 89 13.49 1.85 -7.39
N GLN A 90 14.82 1.79 -7.31
CA GLN A 90 15.66 2.98 -7.43
C GLN A 90 15.48 3.69 -8.76
N LYS A 91 15.24 2.95 -9.84
CA LYS A 91 15.00 3.54 -11.16
C LYS A 91 13.74 4.40 -11.20
N ILE A 92 12.72 4.02 -10.43
CA ILE A 92 11.50 4.84 -10.28
C ILE A 92 11.83 6.11 -9.50
N ILE A 93 12.56 5.97 -8.41
CA ILE A 93 12.98 7.13 -7.59
C ILE A 93 13.81 8.10 -8.45
N ASP A 94 14.72 7.58 -9.25
CA ASP A 94 15.55 8.41 -10.13
C ASP A 94 14.68 9.14 -11.15
N GLY A 95 13.69 8.47 -11.72
CA GLY A 95 12.76 9.09 -12.64
C GLY A 95 11.95 10.20 -12.01
N VAL A 96 11.48 9.97 -10.78
CA VAL A 96 10.75 11.00 -10.01
C VAL A 96 11.63 12.22 -9.79
N LYS A 97 12.87 12.01 -9.34
CA LYS A 97 13.80 13.10 -9.03
C LYS A 97 14.19 13.90 -10.27
N GLY A 98 14.16 13.29 -11.43
CA GLY A 98 14.43 13.97 -12.69
C GLY A 98 13.41 15.07 -12.99
N TYR A 99 12.17 14.89 -12.53
CA TYR A 99 11.09 15.86 -12.75
C TYR A 99 10.75 16.66 -11.49
N TYR A 100 10.79 16.02 -10.33
CA TYR A 100 10.38 16.63 -9.06
C TYR A 100 11.38 16.28 -7.96
N PRO A 101 12.54 16.93 -7.95
CA PRO A 101 13.64 16.55 -7.04
C PRO A 101 13.30 16.68 -5.56
N ASP A 102 12.35 17.53 -5.20
CA ASP A 102 11.99 17.76 -3.80
C ASP A 102 10.74 17.02 -3.35
N ALA A 103 10.09 16.28 -4.25
CA ALA A 103 8.87 15.58 -3.92
C ALA A 103 9.17 14.21 -3.32
N MET A 104 8.36 13.81 -2.34
CA MET A 104 8.40 12.48 -1.76
C MET A 104 7.39 11.58 -2.46
N VAL A 105 7.72 10.29 -2.59
CA VAL A 105 6.75 9.27 -3.01
C VAL A 105 5.92 8.92 -1.78
N ILE A 106 4.62 9.14 -1.87
CA ILE A 106 3.67 8.86 -0.77
C ILE A 106 2.73 7.72 -1.06
N GLU A 107 2.65 7.28 -2.31
CA GLU A 107 1.90 6.08 -2.70
C GLU A 107 2.63 5.40 -3.84
N TYR A 108 2.65 4.06 -3.80
CA TYR A 108 3.29 3.23 -4.82
C TYR A 108 2.36 2.07 -5.12
N ASP A 109 1.93 1.97 -6.37
CA ASP A 109 1.02 0.94 -6.86
C ASP A 109 1.72 0.08 -7.89
N ILE A 110 1.57 -1.23 -7.76
CA ILE A 110 2.17 -2.21 -8.64
C ILE A 110 1.05 -2.91 -9.40
N ASP A 111 0.89 -2.56 -10.66
CA ASP A 111 -0.07 -3.20 -11.54
C ASP A 111 0.63 -4.21 -12.45
N ARG A 112 -0.16 -5.00 -13.15
CA ARG A 112 0.39 -6.05 -14.01
C ARG A 112 1.30 -5.49 -15.11
N LEU A 113 0.96 -4.34 -15.68
CA LEU A 113 1.68 -3.76 -16.81
C LEU A 113 2.42 -2.47 -16.48
N THR A 114 2.16 -1.88 -15.31
CA THR A 114 2.68 -0.57 -14.95
C THR A 114 3.04 -0.49 -13.48
N TYR A 115 3.87 0.52 -13.16
CA TYR A 115 4.05 1.02 -11.81
C TYR A 115 3.53 2.44 -11.77
N GLU A 116 2.86 2.83 -10.70
CA GLU A 116 2.40 4.20 -10.52
C GLU A 116 2.85 4.72 -9.17
N VAL A 117 3.32 5.97 -9.14
CA VAL A 117 3.64 6.64 -7.88
C VAL A 117 2.85 7.93 -7.77
N LYS A 118 2.42 8.23 -6.55
CA LYS A 118 1.84 9.52 -6.19
C LYS A 118 2.80 10.26 -5.30
N LEU A 119 2.94 11.53 -5.55
CA LEU A 119 3.96 12.37 -4.91
C LEU A 119 3.33 13.36 -3.94
N SER A 120 4.15 13.85 -3.02
CA SER A 120 3.72 14.82 -2.02
C SER A 120 3.23 16.15 -2.63
N ASN A 121 3.60 16.45 -3.87
CA ASN A 121 3.15 17.65 -4.60
C ASN A 121 1.88 17.39 -5.42
N ARG A 122 1.20 16.26 -5.20
CA ARG A 122 -0.02 15.81 -5.87
C ARG A 122 0.16 15.32 -7.31
N MET A 123 1.38 15.26 -7.80
CA MET A 123 1.65 14.70 -9.12
C MET A 123 1.63 13.19 -9.06
N GLU A 124 1.26 12.57 -10.18
CA GLU A 124 1.29 11.13 -10.36
C GLU A 124 2.16 10.81 -11.56
N ILE A 125 3.00 9.79 -11.44
CA ILE A 125 3.86 9.35 -12.54
C ILE A 125 3.64 7.85 -12.74
N LYS A 126 3.38 7.47 -13.99
CA LYS A 126 3.20 6.08 -14.39
C LYS A 126 4.41 5.63 -15.18
N PHE A 127 4.89 4.43 -14.86
CA PHE A 127 6.05 3.80 -15.51
C PHE A 127 5.62 2.49 -16.14
N ASP A 128 6.24 2.13 -17.25
CA ASP A 128 6.14 0.76 -17.76
C ASP A 128 7.05 -0.19 -16.96
N LYS A 129 7.04 -1.48 -17.25
CA LYS A 129 7.83 -2.47 -16.52
C LYS A 129 9.33 -2.37 -16.80
N ASN A 130 9.75 -1.59 -17.78
CA ASN A 130 11.14 -1.26 -18.05
C ASN A 130 11.58 0.05 -17.40
N PHE A 131 10.71 0.61 -16.53
CA PHE A 131 10.93 1.85 -15.79
C PHE A 131 11.00 3.10 -16.66
N ASN A 132 10.38 3.05 -17.84
CA ASN A 132 10.19 4.24 -18.67
C ASN A 132 8.94 4.98 -18.21
N ILE A 133 9.02 6.30 -18.14
CA ILE A 133 7.86 7.13 -17.81
C ILE A 133 6.93 7.15 -19.02
N ILE A 134 5.67 6.80 -18.81
CA ILE A 134 4.66 6.78 -19.86
C ILE A 134 3.55 7.82 -19.64
N GLU A 135 3.44 8.36 -18.42
CA GLU A 135 2.42 9.38 -18.14
C GLU A 135 2.82 10.18 -16.90
N ILE A 136 2.61 11.49 -16.97
CA ILE A 136 2.72 12.37 -15.80
C ILE A 136 1.41 13.16 -15.74
N ASP A 137 0.75 13.13 -14.59
CA ASP A 137 -0.58 13.72 -14.41
C ASP A 137 -0.67 14.40 -13.04
N ASP A 138 -1.75 15.16 -12.84
CA ASP A 138 -2.02 15.84 -11.55
C ASP A 138 -3.41 15.52 -10.99
#